data_864852519f6f2354d9bed2d099c3acfe
#
_entry.id   864852519f6f2354d9bed2d099c3acfe
#
_cell.length_a   1.000
_cell.length_b   1.000
_cell.length_c   1.000
_cell.angle_alpha   90.00
_cell.angle_beta   90.00
_cell.angle_gamma   90.00
#
_symmetry.space_group_name_H-M   'P 1'
#
loop_
_entity.id
_entity.type
_entity.pdbx_description
1 polymer ?
#
loop_
_entity_poly.entity_id
_entity_poly.type
_entity_poly.pdbx_seq_one_letter_code
_entity_poly.pdbx_strand_id
1 'polypeptide(L)'
;IACAGYLDFQDTIKILKIRGNAMQNSVPRGEGGMTAILGTNIEVVESLLNENQNNFKVEIANDNSEGQIVLSGKIQDLEKLSNLLKEKKIKNIRLPVSAPFHCSLMNVATKIMKEELSKLNFKKGANPLISNITADEIFNADELKDLLIKQIENRVRWRESTINMINKGVKQFIEIGPGKVLSGLVKRINKEVEVNSINSEDEIKNIKI
;
A
#
# COMPACT_ATOMS: atom_id res chain seq x y z
N ILE A 1 8.49 -0.37 10.79
CA ILE A 1 8.19 -0.16 12.22
C ILE A 1 9.35 -0.66 13.07
N ALA A 2 9.75 -1.93 12.97
CA ALA A 2 10.87 -2.49 13.74
C ALA A 2 12.19 -1.76 13.44
N CYS A 3 12.58 -1.61 12.18
CA CYS A 3 13.81 -0.92 11.79
C CYS A 3 13.84 0.55 12.23
N ALA A 4 12.69 1.19 12.32
CA ALA A 4 12.58 2.57 12.83
C ALA A 4 12.50 2.63 14.36
N GLY A 5 12.46 1.50 15.08
CA GLY A 5 12.51 1.43 16.53
C GLY A 5 11.19 1.65 17.26
N TYR A 6 10.05 1.66 16.56
CA TYR A 6 8.72 1.86 17.19
C TYR A 6 8.17 0.62 17.88
N LEU A 7 8.48 -0.56 17.37
CA LEU A 7 8.16 -1.86 17.97
C LEU A 7 9.37 -2.78 17.90
N ASP A 8 9.47 -3.73 18.83
CA ASP A 8 10.46 -4.76 18.68
C ASP A 8 10.12 -5.74 17.54
N PHE A 9 11.10 -6.49 17.10
CA PHE A 9 11.00 -7.36 15.93
C PHE A 9 9.97 -8.48 16.12
N GLN A 10 9.91 -9.07 17.32
CA GLN A 10 9.00 -10.18 17.58
C GLN A 10 7.53 -9.74 17.55
N ASP A 11 7.21 -8.61 18.18
CA ASP A 11 5.85 -8.06 18.15
C ASP A 11 5.47 -7.59 16.76
N THR A 12 6.44 -7.02 16.00
CA THR A 12 6.21 -6.65 14.59
C THR A 12 5.83 -7.86 13.74
N ILE A 13 6.52 -9.00 13.87
CA ILE A 13 6.18 -10.21 13.11
C ILE A 13 4.81 -10.78 13.52
N LYS A 14 4.52 -10.81 14.83
CA LYS A 14 3.23 -11.30 15.34
C LYS A 14 2.07 -10.46 14.78
N ILE A 15 2.18 -9.13 14.88
CA ILE A 15 1.12 -8.24 14.40
C ILE A 15 0.97 -8.27 12.88
N LEU A 16 2.05 -8.43 12.12
CA LEU A 16 1.99 -8.63 10.67
C LEU A 16 1.23 -9.90 10.29
N LYS A 17 1.46 -11.01 11.00
CA LYS A 17 0.73 -12.26 10.80
C LYS A 17 -0.77 -12.09 11.08
N ILE A 18 -1.11 -11.43 12.19
CA ILE A 18 -2.51 -11.14 12.54
C ILE A 18 -3.15 -10.26 11.47
N ARG A 19 -2.46 -9.19 11.05
CA ARG A 19 -2.93 -8.30 10.00
C ARG A 19 -3.20 -9.04 8.69
N GLY A 20 -2.26 -9.85 8.23
CA GLY A 20 -2.42 -10.63 7.01
C GLY A 20 -3.65 -11.54 7.05
N ASN A 21 -3.83 -12.28 8.15
CA ASN A 21 -4.98 -13.16 8.36
C ASN A 21 -6.29 -12.36 8.45
N ALA A 22 -6.32 -11.27 9.20
CA ALA A 22 -7.51 -10.44 9.35
C ALA A 22 -7.96 -9.85 8.02
N MET A 23 -7.03 -9.29 7.23
CA MET A 23 -7.33 -8.73 5.92
C MET A 23 -7.78 -9.81 4.92
N GLN A 24 -7.12 -10.97 4.91
CA GLN A 24 -7.47 -12.09 4.03
C GLN A 24 -8.88 -12.64 4.31
N ASN A 25 -9.31 -12.61 5.56
CA ASN A 25 -10.60 -13.16 6.00
C ASN A 25 -11.70 -12.09 6.15
N SER A 26 -11.44 -10.83 5.78
CA SER A 26 -12.43 -9.75 5.89
C SER A 26 -13.59 -9.88 4.92
N VAL A 27 -13.35 -10.52 3.77
CA VAL A 27 -14.36 -10.76 2.73
C VAL A 27 -14.29 -12.22 2.31
N PRO A 28 -15.43 -12.89 2.09
CA PRO A 28 -15.43 -14.25 1.59
C PRO A 28 -14.62 -14.37 0.28
N ARG A 29 -13.91 -15.50 0.16
CA ARG A 29 -13.07 -15.74 -1.01
C ARG A 29 -13.90 -15.75 -2.29
N GLY A 30 -13.49 -14.94 -3.27
CA GLY A 30 -14.19 -14.83 -4.55
C GLY A 30 -15.22 -13.70 -4.62
N GLU A 31 -15.47 -12.96 -3.53
CA GLU A 31 -16.40 -11.83 -3.52
C GLU A 31 -15.71 -10.48 -3.77
N GLY A 32 -14.46 -10.36 -3.34
CA GLY A 32 -13.67 -9.15 -3.51
C GLY A 32 -12.40 -9.36 -4.32
N GLY A 33 -11.77 -8.28 -4.74
CA GLY A 33 -10.52 -8.33 -5.48
C GLY A 33 -9.96 -6.96 -5.84
N MET A 34 -8.93 -6.97 -6.69
CA MET A 34 -8.21 -5.76 -7.09
C MET A 34 -7.92 -5.77 -8.60
N THR A 35 -7.89 -4.58 -9.19
CA THR A 35 -7.59 -4.36 -10.62
C THR A 35 -6.57 -3.23 -10.76
N ALA A 36 -5.47 -3.47 -11.45
CA ALA A 36 -4.52 -2.44 -11.82
C ALA A 36 -4.99 -1.73 -13.10
N ILE A 37 -4.99 -0.40 -13.07
CA ILE A 37 -5.16 0.48 -14.22
C ILE A 37 -3.77 0.94 -14.65
N LEU A 38 -3.50 0.90 -15.94
CA LEU A 38 -2.21 1.19 -16.53
C LEU A 38 -2.30 2.32 -17.56
N GLY A 39 -1.27 3.19 -17.58
CA GLY A 39 -1.10 4.23 -18.59
C GLY A 39 -2.02 5.44 -18.43
N THR A 40 -2.56 5.67 -17.22
CA THR A 40 -3.34 6.87 -16.91
C THR A 40 -2.94 7.44 -15.53
N ASN A 41 -3.26 8.69 -15.29
CA ASN A 41 -2.98 9.38 -14.02
C ASN A 41 -4.13 9.22 -13.03
N ILE A 42 -3.88 9.62 -11.78
CA ILE A 42 -4.83 9.43 -10.69
C ILE A 42 -6.06 10.33 -10.83
N GLU A 43 -5.90 11.54 -11.35
CA GLU A 43 -6.97 12.52 -11.54
C GLU A 43 -8.03 12.00 -12.52
N VAL A 44 -7.60 11.35 -13.59
CA VAL A 44 -8.50 10.70 -14.56
C VAL A 44 -9.27 9.55 -13.90
N VAL A 45 -8.60 8.75 -13.06
CA VAL A 45 -9.24 7.64 -12.35
C VAL A 45 -10.23 8.16 -11.32
N GLU A 46 -9.88 9.19 -10.55
CA GLU A 46 -10.78 9.83 -9.57
C GLU A 46 -12.03 10.41 -10.25
N SER A 47 -11.87 11.13 -11.37
CA SER A 47 -13.01 11.65 -12.15
C SER A 47 -13.93 10.53 -12.64
N LEU A 48 -13.32 9.45 -13.19
CA LEU A 48 -14.08 8.30 -13.68
C LEU A 48 -14.88 7.61 -12.56
N LEU A 49 -14.28 7.45 -11.37
CA LEU A 49 -14.99 6.85 -10.24
C LEU A 49 -16.11 7.75 -9.73
N ASN A 50 -15.89 9.07 -9.65
CA ASN A 50 -16.89 10.04 -9.21
C ASN A 50 -18.09 10.10 -10.16
N GLU A 51 -17.85 10.11 -11.47
CA GLU A 51 -18.90 10.09 -12.50
C GLU A 51 -19.76 8.82 -12.45
N ASN A 52 -19.22 7.72 -11.95
CA ASN A 52 -19.85 6.40 -11.96
C ASN A 52 -20.19 5.85 -10.56
N GLN A 53 -20.16 6.67 -9.51
CA GLN A 53 -20.40 6.25 -8.12
C GLN A 53 -21.76 5.56 -7.87
N ASN A 54 -22.76 5.80 -8.73
CA ASN A 54 -24.06 5.15 -8.67
C ASN A 54 -24.12 3.79 -9.40
N ASN A 55 -23.14 3.49 -10.25
CA ASN A 55 -23.10 2.29 -11.07
C ASN A 55 -22.32 1.16 -10.41
N PHE A 56 -21.25 1.50 -9.69
CA PHE A 56 -20.39 0.55 -8.97
C PHE A 56 -19.67 1.24 -7.80
N LYS A 57 -19.31 0.44 -6.78
CA LYS A 57 -18.53 0.89 -5.62
C LYS A 57 -17.15 0.27 -5.68
N VAL A 58 -16.19 1.07 -6.15
CA VAL A 58 -14.78 0.71 -6.25
C VAL A 58 -13.96 1.86 -5.70
N GLU A 59 -12.90 1.53 -4.96
CA GLU A 59 -12.05 2.50 -4.28
C GLU A 59 -10.60 2.40 -4.77
N ILE A 60 -9.86 3.51 -4.72
CA ILE A 60 -8.43 3.52 -5.04
C ILE A 60 -7.67 2.91 -3.86
N ALA A 61 -7.11 1.73 -4.08
CA ALA A 61 -6.32 1.02 -3.10
C ALA A 61 -4.84 1.48 -3.06
N ASN A 62 -4.23 1.69 -4.25
CA ASN A 62 -2.84 2.13 -4.34
C ASN A 62 -2.66 3.16 -5.46
N ASP A 63 -1.92 4.21 -5.14
CA ASP A 63 -1.25 5.08 -6.11
C ASP A 63 0.24 4.71 -6.11
N ASN A 64 0.61 3.80 -7.03
CA ASN A 64 1.92 3.18 -7.04
C ASN A 64 2.98 4.00 -7.81
N SER A 65 2.59 4.56 -8.93
CA SER A 65 3.44 5.44 -9.77
C SER A 65 2.55 6.13 -10.80
N GLU A 66 3.07 7.13 -11.47
CA GLU A 66 2.40 7.67 -12.64
C GLU A 66 2.14 6.53 -13.64
N GLY A 67 0.89 6.41 -14.07
CA GLY A 67 0.45 5.33 -14.95
C GLY A 67 0.29 3.95 -14.31
N GLN A 68 0.28 3.83 -12.97
CA GLN A 68 -0.05 2.57 -12.30
C GLN A 68 -0.84 2.80 -11.01
N ILE A 69 -2.16 2.64 -11.10
CA ILE A 69 -3.12 2.80 -10.01
C ILE A 69 -3.82 1.46 -9.79
N VAL A 70 -4.05 1.09 -8.54
CA VAL A 70 -4.76 -0.14 -8.19
C VAL A 70 -6.09 0.21 -7.55
N LEU A 71 -7.15 -0.42 -8.05
CA LEU A 71 -8.51 -0.30 -7.53
C LEU A 71 -8.93 -1.56 -6.80
N SER A 72 -9.77 -1.41 -5.79
CA SER A 72 -10.26 -2.46 -4.92
C SER A 72 -11.76 -2.37 -4.76
N GLY A 73 -12.44 -3.52 -4.66
CA GLY A 73 -13.89 -3.56 -4.51
C GLY A 73 -14.46 -4.97 -4.67
N LYS A 74 -15.79 -5.06 -4.73
CA LYS A 74 -16.47 -6.32 -5.07
C LYS A 74 -16.17 -6.72 -6.51
N ILE A 75 -16.10 -8.03 -6.76
CA ILE A 75 -15.78 -8.56 -8.09
C ILE A 75 -16.77 -8.05 -9.14
N GLN A 76 -18.06 -8.07 -8.85
CA GLN A 76 -19.11 -7.58 -9.75
C GLN A 76 -18.93 -6.11 -10.14
N ASP A 77 -18.51 -5.27 -9.18
CA ASP A 77 -18.28 -3.84 -9.43
C ASP A 77 -16.99 -3.62 -10.23
N LEU A 78 -15.94 -4.41 -9.95
CA LEU A 78 -14.71 -4.40 -10.73
C LEU A 78 -14.90 -4.89 -12.18
N GLU A 79 -15.85 -5.79 -12.43
CA GLU A 79 -16.23 -6.23 -13.79
C GLU A 79 -16.94 -5.11 -14.56
N LYS A 80 -17.89 -4.41 -13.93
CA LYS A 80 -18.55 -3.24 -14.54
C LYS A 80 -17.53 -2.16 -14.89
N LEU A 81 -16.63 -1.85 -13.94
CA LEU A 81 -15.52 -0.94 -14.16
C LEU A 81 -14.63 -1.39 -15.32
N SER A 82 -14.24 -2.68 -15.38
CA SER A 82 -13.38 -3.20 -16.43
C SER A 82 -14.02 -3.04 -17.84
N ASN A 83 -15.32 -3.20 -17.95
CA ASN A 83 -16.03 -2.98 -19.21
C ASN A 83 -16.00 -1.50 -19.61
N LEU A 84 -16.29 -0.59 -18.68
CA LEU A 84 -16.19 0.86 -18.91
C LEU A 84 -14.76 1.28 -19.32
N LEU A 85 -13.74 0.73 -18.68
CA LEU A 85 -12.33 1.01 -19.02
C LEU A 85 -11.97 0.52 -20.43
N LYS A 86 -12.51 -0.64 -20.85
CA LYS A 86 -12.32 -1.16 -22.22
C LYS A 86 -12.95 -0.23 -23.25
N GLU A 87 -14.16 0.26 -23.01
CA GLU A 87 -14.84 1.22 -23.89
C GLU A 87 -14.03 2.52 -24.03
N LYS A 88 -13.44 2.98 -22.94
CA LYS A 88 -12.56 4.16 -22.91
C LYS A 88 -11.13 3.87 -23.39
N LYS A 89 -10.82 2.64 -23.82
CA LYS A 89 -9.49 2.17 -24.26
C LYS A 89 -8.41 2.32 -23.19
N ILE A 90 -8.78 2.24 -21.92
CA ILE A 90 -7.86 2.30 -20.77
C ILE A 90 -7.47 0.87 -20.39
N LYS A 91 -6.17 0.59 -20.38
CA LYS A 91 -5.64 -0.74 -20.06
C LYS A 91 -5.84 -1.07 -18.59
N ASN A 92 -6.43 -2.22 -18.31
CA ASN A 92 -6.60 -2.71 -16.95
C ASN A 92 -6.31 -4.21 -16.85
N ILE A 93 -5.85 -4.66 -15.69
CA ILE A 93 -5.45 -6.05 -15.44
C ILE A 93 -5.94 -6.46 -14.05
N ARG A 94 -6.71 -7.56 -14.00
CA ARG A 94 -7.09 -8.17 -12.74
C ARG A 94 -5.86 -8.72 -12.03
N LEU A 95 -5.69 -8.34 -10.75
CA LEU A 95 -4.59 -8.85 -9.95
C LEU A 95 -4.93 -10.24 -9.39
N PRO A 96 -3.94 -11.15 -9.29
CA PRO A 96 -4.12 -12.50 -8.74
C PRO A 96 -4.14 -12.47 -7.20
N VAL A 97 -4.98 -11.63 -6.61
CA VAL A 97 -5.17 -11.50 -5.17
C VAL A 97 -6.57 -11.95 -4.79
N SER A 98 -6.72 -12.46 -3.57
CA SER A 98 -7.94 -13.11 -3.10
C SER A 98 -8.79 -12.22 -2.19
N ALA A 99 -8.38 -10.98 -1.94
CA ALA A 99 -9.13 -10.03 -1.11
C ALA A 99 -9.02 -8.60 -1.66
N PRO A 100 -10.03 -7.74 -1.38
CA PRO A 100 -10.07 -6.35 -1.82
C PRO A 100 -9.35 -5.46 -0.81
N PHE A 101 -8.01 -5.49 -0.79
CA PHE A 101 -7.22 -4.73 0.17
C PHE A 101 -7.37 -3.21 0.00
N HIS A 102 -7.17 -2.47 1.09
CA HIS A 102 -7.12 -1.01 1.13
C HIS A 102 -8.41 -0.31 0.64
N CYS A 103 -9.57 -0.85 1.01
CA CYS A 103 -10.88 -0.25 0.77
C CYS A 103 -11.82 -0.52 1.96
N SER A 104 -12.99 0.10 1.97
CA SER A 104 -13.98 0.00 3.04
C SER A 104 -14.45 -1.44 3.36
N LEU A 105 -14.29 -2.38 2.44
CA LEU A 105 -14.57 -3.80 2.67
C LEU A 105 -13.63 -4.47 3.69
N MET A 106 -12.54 -3.80 4.07
CA MET A 106 -11.59 -4.28 5.08
C MET A 106 -12.00 -3.92 6.52
N ASN A 107 -13.19 -3.38 6.77
CA ASN A 107 -13.65 -2.93 8.09
C ASN A 107 -13.53 -3.99 9.19
N VAL A 108 -13.74 -5.27 8.87
CA VAL A 108 -13.55 -6.38 9.85
C VAL A 108 -12.09 -6.45 10.31
N ALA A 109 -11.14 -6.36 9.37
CA ALA A 109 -9.71 -6.34 9.72
C ALA A 109 -9.34 -5.09 10.52
N THR A 110 -9.91 -3.93 10.21
CA THR A 110 -9.70 -2.70 10.96
C THR A 110 -10.07 -2.85 12.43
N LYS A 111 -11.21 -3.47 12.73
CA LYS A 111 -11.67 -3.72 14.12
C LYS A 111 -10.69 -4.64 14.86
N ILE A 112 -10.31 -5.76 14.25
CA ILE A 112 -9.34 -6.70 14.80
C ILE A 112 -8.00 -6.00 15.06
N MET A 113 -7.50 -5.26 14.09
CA MET A 113 -6.21 -4.60 14.23
C MET A 113 -6.21 -3.46 15.24
N LYS A 114 -7.32 -2.75 15.39
CA LYS A 114 -7.48 -1.75 16.45
C LYS A 114 -7.32 -2.37 17.83
N GLU A 115 -7.95 -3.52 18.06
CA GLU A 115 -7.81 -4.27 19.31
C GLU A 115 -6.38 -4.79 19.52
N GLU A 116 -5.80 -5.45 18.51
CA GLU A 116 -4.48 -6.05 18.63
C GLU A 116 -3.37 -5.00 18.79
N LEU A 117 -3.42 -3.90 18.05
CA LEU A 117 -2.46 -2.80 18.18
C LEU A 117 -2.58 -2.08 19.54
N SER A 118 -3.77 -2.08 20.16
CA SER A 118 -3.94 -1.49 21.50
C SER A 118 -3.19 -2.24 22.59
N LYS A 119 -2.92 -3.53 22.40
CA LYS A 119 -2.18 -4.40 23.35
C LYS A 119 -0.66 -4.19 23.26
N LEU A 120 -0.18 -3.53 22.20
CA LEU A 120 1.25 -3.34 21.97
C LEU A 120 1.77 -2.03 22.55
N ASN A 121 2.97 -2.08 23.12
CA ASN A 121 3.66 -0.93 23.64
C ASN A 121 4.57 -0.32 22.58
N PHE A 122 4.08 0.71 21.89
CA PHE A 122 4.88 1.47 20.92
C PHE A 122 5.86 2.36 21.66
N LYS A 123 7.10 2.39 21.18
CA LYS A 123 8.19 3.21 21.70
C LYS A 123 8.37 4.44 20.80
N LYS A 124 9.10 5.43 21.30
CA LYS A 124 9.58 6.51 20.45
C LYS A 124 10.56 5.93 19.42
N GLY A 125 10.29 6.13 18.14
CA GLY A 125 11.17 5.65 17.08
C GLY A 125 12.52 6.35 17.07
N ALA A 126 13.55 5.65 16.63
CA ALA A 126 14.88 6.23 16.43
C ALA A 126 15.00 6.97 15.10
N ASN A 127 14.19 6.56 14.10
CA ASN A 127 14.16 7.14 12.76
C ASN A 127 12.73 7.49 12.36
N PRO A 128 12.52 8.48 11.49
CA PRO A 128 11.21 8.79 10.94
C PRO A 128 10.68 7.62 10.13
N LEU A 129 9.35 7.48 10.10
CA LEU A 129 8.65 6.54 9.28
C LEU A 129 7.71 7.31 8.36
N ILE A 130 7.70 6.99 7.07
CA ILE A 130 6.74 7.59 6.12
C ILE A 130 5.45 6.78 6.16
N SER A 131 4.35 7.47 6.50
CA SER A 131 3.03 6.86 6.49
C SER A 131 2.46 6.80 5.06
N ASN A 132 1.91 5.65 4.68
CA ASN A 132 1.18 5.54 3.40
C ASN A 132 -0.17 6.30 3.38
N ILE A 133 -0.65 6.76 4.53
CA ILE A 133 -1.90 7.53 4.66
C ILE A 133 -1.66 9.02 4.42
N THR A 134 -0.65 9.57 5.09
CA THR A 134 -0.30 11.00 4.98
C THR A 134 0.70 11.29 3.88
N ALA A 135 1.43 10.27 3.43
CA ALA A 135 2.61 10.37 2.58
C ALA A 135 3.73 11.22 3.21
N ASP A 136 3.74 11.38 4.53
CA ASP A 136 4.68 12.22 5.27
C ASP A 136 5.28 11.50 6.47
N GLU A 137 6.27 12.13 7.07
CA GLU A 137 7.02 11.61 8.22
C GLU A 137 6.17 11.56 9.49
N ILE A 138 6.33 10.48 10.23
CA ILE A 138 5.71 10.25 11.53
C ILE A 138 6.82 10.07 12.56
N PHE A 139 6.71 10.80 13.66
CA PHE A 139 7.62 10.74 14.79
C PHE A 139 6.93 10.32 16.08
N ASN A 140 5.60 10.41 16.13
CA ASN A 140 4.80 10.09 17.30
C ASN A 140 4.27 8.66 17.23
N ALA A 141 4.44 7.92 18.33
CA ALA A 141 4.04 6.51 18.41
C ALA A 141 2.52 6.31 18.42
N ASP A 142 1.76 7.22 19.06
CA ASP A 142 0.29 7.12 19.10
C ASP A 142 -0.31 7.48 17.74
N GLU A 143 0.21 8.52 17.10
CA GLU A 143 -0.16 8.87 15.73
C GLU A 143 0.13 7.72 14.76
N LEU A 144 1.30 7.09 14.87
CA LEU A 144 1.65 5.93 14.05
C LEU A 144 0.66 4.79 14.22
N LYS A 145 0.26 4.49 15.46
CA LYS A 145 -0.72 3.45 15.75
C LYS A 145 -2.05 3.72 15.03
N ASP A 146 -2.56 4.94 15.11
CA ASP A 146 -3.80 5.33 14.43
C ASP A 146 -3.69 5.24 12.90
N LEU A 147 -2.55 5.66 12.34
CA LEU A 147 -2.30 5.59 10.89
C LEU A 147 -2.15 4.15 10.40
N LEU A 148 -1.58 3.23 11.20
CA LEU A 148 -1.54 1.80 10.87
C LEU A 148 -2.93 1.18 10.82
N ILE A 149 -3.85 1.59 11.70
CA ILE A 149 -5.24 1.16 11.67
C ILE A 149 -5.94 1.71 10.42
N LYS A 150 -5.79 3.00 10.15
CA LYS A 150 -6.39 3.67 8.97
C LYS A 150 -5.89 3.08 7.65
N GLN A 151 -4.63 2.64 7.58
CA GLN A 151 -4.05 2.08 6.35
C GLN A 151 -4.79 0.83 5.86
N ILE A 152 -5.49 0.11 6.71
CA ILE A 152 -6.17 -1.14 6.35
C ILE A 152 -7.29 -0.88 5.33
N GLU A 153 -8.04 0.21 5.48
CA GLU A 153 -9.17 0.59 4.63
C GLU A 153 -8.84 1.70 3.63
N ASN A 154 -7.67 2.33 3.72
CA ASN A 154 -7.39 3.53 2.93
C ASN A 154 -6.26 3.32 1.93
N ARG A 155 -6.25 4.18 0.92
CA ARG A 155 -5.28 4.23 -0.18
C ARG A 155 -3.83 4.26 0.31
N VAL A 156 -3.01 3.41 -0.29
CA VAL A 156 -1.55 3.47 -0.17
C VAL A 156 -1.03 4.55 -1.13
N ARG A 157 -0.56 5.65 -0.58
CA ARG A 157 -0.02 6.82 -1.31
C ARG A 157 1.47 6.63 -1.58
N TRP A 158 1.84 5.52 -2.25
CA TRP A 158 3.24 5.15 -2.47
C TRP A 158 4.00 6.16 -3.32
N ARG A 159 3.39 6.60 -4.43
CA ARG A 159 3.99 7.58 -5.34
C ARG A 159 4.29 8.90 -4.60
N GLU A 160 3.32 9.42 -3.87
CA GLU A 160 3.47 10.65 -3.11
C GLU A 160 4.52 10.50 -1.98
N SER A 161 4.51 9.37 -1.26
CA SER A 161 5.50 9.05 -0.23
C SER A 161 6.93 9.04 -0.79
N THR A 162 7.12 8.42 -1.96
CA THR A 162 8.42 8.35 -2.62
C THR A 162 8.89 9.73 -3.08
N ILE A 163 8.01 10.52 -3.71
CA ILE A 163 8.31 11.89 -4.13
C ILE A 163 8.69 12.74 -2.92
N ASN A 164 7.94 12.65 -1.82
CA ASN A 164 8.22 13.42 -0.61
C ASN A 164 9.60 13.06 -0.01
N MET A 165 9.93 11.76 0.07
CA MET A 165 11.27 11.34 0.50
C MET A 165 12.38 11.92 -0.36
N ILE A 166 12.21 11.89 -1.69
CA ILE A 166 13.19 12.46 -2.64
C ILE A 166 13.34 13.97 -2.44
N ASN A 167 12.23 14.69 -2.30
CA ASN A 167 12.23 16.13 -2.05
C ASN A 167 12.90 16.50 -0.71
N LYS A 168 12.85 15.61 0.28
CA LYS A 168 13.56 15.73 1.57
C LYS A 168 15.03 15.31 1.49
N GLY A 169 15.54 14.97 0.31
CA GLY A 169 16.95 14.68 0.08
C GLY A 169 17.34 13.21 0.11
N VAL A 170 16.38 12.28 0.16
CA VAL A 170 16.68 10.84 0.03
C VAL A 170 17.16 10.54 -1.40
N LYS A 171 18.38 10.02 -1.51
CA LYS A 171 19.03 9.68 -2.79
C LYS A 171 19.16 8.19 -3.03
N GLN A 172 19.03 7.38 -1.98
CA GLN A 172 19.19 5.93 -2.05
C GLN A 172 17.99 5.23 -1.39
N PHE A 173 17.46 4.21 -2.07
CA PHE A 173 16.39 3.34 -1.58
C PHE A 173 16.89 1.91 -1.52
N ILE A 174 16.59 1.21 -0.45
CA ILE A 174 16.96 -0.20 -0.24
C ILE A 174 15.68 -0.97 0.04
N GLU A 175 15.27 -1.83 -0.90
CA GLU A 175 14.16 -2.76 -0.71
C GLU A 175 14.68 -4.03 -0.03
N ILE A 176 14.18 -4.32 1.17
CA ILE A 176 14.57 -5.52 1.94
C ILE A 176 13.41 -6.50 1.89
N GLY A 177 13.65 -7.69 1.33
CA GLY A 177 12.66 -8.75 1.23
C GLY A 177 12.57 -9.38 -0.16
N PRO A 178 11.69 -10.36 -0.36
CA PRO A 178 11.62 -11.11 -1.61
C PRO A 178 11.10 -10.26 -2.77
N GLY A 179 11.80 -10.29 -3.89
CA GLY A 179 11.43 -9.60 -5.12
C GLY A 179 12.04 -8.20 -5.28
N LYS A 180 11.55 -7.46 -6.28
CA LYS A 180 12.06 -6.12 -6.67
C LYS A 180 10.91 -5.20 -7.10
N VAL A 181 9.73 -5.37 -6.50
CA VAL A 181 8.52 -4.65 -6.91
C VAL A 181 8.63 -3.17 -6.54
N LEU A 182 8.99 -2.88 -5.29
CA LEU A 182 9.11 -1.48 -4.82
C LEU A 182 10.28 -0.77 -5.50
N SER A 183 11.39 -1.46 -5.69
CA SER A 183 12.54 -0.97 -6.45
C SER A 183 12.14 -0.54 -7.87
N GLY A 184 11.33 -1.36 -8.54
CA GLY A 184 10.78 -1.03 -9.85
C GLY A 184 9.84 0.18 -9.84
N LEU A 185 9.04 0.36 -8.79
CA LEU A 185 8.16 1.51 -8.63
C LEU A 185 8.96 2.80 -8.37
N VAL A 186 9.96 2.75 -7.48
CA VAL A 186 10.83 3.90 -7.22
C VAL A 186 11.53 4.38 -8.50
N LYS A 187 12.09 3.47 -9.29
CA LYS A 187 12.74 3.80 -10.57
C LYS A 187 11.79 4.37 -11.63
N ARG A 188 10.50 4.02 -11.59
CA ARG A 188 9.48 4.65 -12.45
C ARG A 188 9.15 6.07 -12.02
N ILE A 189 9.17 6.34 -10.69
CA ILE A 189 8.91 7.67 -10.14
C ILE A 189 10.10 8.59 -10.37
N ASN A 190 11.33 8.10 -10.11
CA ASN A 190 12.55 8.88 -10.34
C ASN A 190 13.70 7.94 -10.75
N LYS A 191 14.29 8.21 -11.93
CA LYS A 191 15.39 7.41 -12.48
C LYS A 191 16.76 7.76 -11.90
N GLU A 192 16.90 8.93 -11.29
CA GLU A 192 18.19 9.47 -10.80
C GLU A 192 18.54 8.91 -9.42
N VAL A 193 17.56 8.52 -8.60
CA VAL A 193 17.84 7.94 -7.28
C VAL A 193 18.46 6.56 -7.39
N GLU A 194 19.35 6.22 -6.49
CA GLU A 194 19.91 4.89 -6.37
C GLU A 194 18.88 3.93 -5.76
N VAL A 195 18.77 2.73 -6.32
CA VAL A 195 17.84 1.71 -5.81
C VAL A 195 18.52 0.35 -5.77
N ASN A 196 18.55 -0.24 -4.59
CA ASN A 196 19.09 -1.55 -4.33
C ASN A 196 18.00 -2.47 -3.75
N SER A 197 18.11 -3.77 -4.00
CA SER A 197 17.24 -4.78 -3.38
C SER A 197 18.08 -5.85 -2.71
N ILE A 198 17.65 -6.28 -1.53
CA ILE A 198 18.34 -7.29 -0.71
C ILE A 198 17.35 -8.42 -0.47
N ASN A 199 17.63 -9.59 -1.06
CA ASN A 199 16.76 -10.77 -1.00
C ASN A 199 17.45 -11.97 -0.32
N SER A 200 18.75 -11.87 -0.04
CA SER A 200 19.55 -12.94 0.53
C SER A 200 20.62 -12.43 1.51
N GLU A 201 21.15 -13.32 2.32
CA GLU A 201 22.26 -13.01 3.25
C GLU A 201 23.52 -12.56 2.51
N ASP A 202 23.82 -13.14 1.35
CA ASP A 202 25.00 -12.76 0.57
C ASP A 202 24.85 -11.34 -0.01
N GLU A 203 23.63 -10.93 -0.39
CA GLU A 203 23.38 -9.55 -0.84
C GLU A 203 23.55 -8.55 0.32
N ILE A 204 23.25 -8.94 1.56
CA ILE A 204 23.49 -8.09 2.75
C ILE A 204 24.99 -7.81 2.91
N LYS A 205 25.86 -8.84 2.74
CA LYS A 205 27.31 -8.71 2.87
C LYS A 205 27.95 -7.84 1.80
N ASN A 206 27.31 -7.72 0.64
CA ASN A 206 27.85 -7.04 -0.53
C ASN A 206 27.24 -5.65 -0.79
N ILE A 207 26.24 -5.25 -0.01
CA ILE A 207 25.64 -3.92 -0.19
C ILE A 207 26.62 -2.83 0.25
N LYS A 208 26.76 -1.81 -0.60
CA LYS A 208 27.46 -0.57 -0.25
C LYS A 208 26.41 0.45 0.19
N ILE A 209 26.47 0.87 1.43
CA ILE A 209 25.61 1.90 2.01
C ILE A 209 26.42 3.19 2.12
#